data_6a02eb3cef2abfaf299cd8f827b14d98
#
_entry.id   6a02eb3cef2abfaf299cd8f827b14d98
#
_cell.length_a   1.000
_cell.length_b   1.000
_cell.length_c   1.000
_cell.angle_alpha   90.00
_cell.angle_beta   90.00
_cell.angle_gamma   90.00
#
_symmetry.space_group_name_H-M   'P 1'
#
loop_
_entity.id
_entity.type
_entity.pdbx_description
1 polymer ?
#
loop_
_entity_poly.entity_id
_entity_poly.type
_entity_poly.pdbx_seq_one_letter_code
_entity_poly.pdbx_strand_id
1 'polypeptide(L)'
;MKTDKNFKIWGIRSALIGDTIMALPVLNHLEKIFPNSYKYFSIAKKCSQAAPIYFNHPLIDRIKITDFPEHNGDTDRAIMKECDFIINTSPPVYESGSWFNKRGQVEECFLMAGFLKSEFDELTDEEKKPYLDLWFDVKKESNTIAIWPFAGYGKWLSRAPSEEWWREIIDKLIKSGWKVAHFGWHEEPRLSESENYSFLGNESFFDQVKICSGCKLSICTDTGSAWIFGAYGLPQITLLTNHFVQDGVRHTEYPLAFAPENYKDLNINLFAEDSCDNIKQELVLQTIKDF
;
A
#
# COMPACT_ATOMS: atom_id res chain seq x y z
N MET A 1 1.73 26.74 -16.07
CA MET A 1 3.00 27.32 -15.60
C MET A 1 3.05 27.12 -14.10
N LYS A 2 3.97 26.30 -13.59
CA LYS A 2 4.21 26.22 -12.14
C LYS A 2 4.83 27.55 -11.72
N THR A 3 4.14 28.30 -10.88
CA THR A 3 4.67 29.54 -10.27
C THR A 3 5.95 29.22 -9.52
N ASP A 4 6.89 30.16 -9.49
CA ASP A 4 8.14 30.01 -8.73
C ASP A 4 7.85 29.63 -7.29
N LYS A 5 8.17 28.39 -6.95
CA LYS A 5 8.01 27.89 -5.59
C LYS A 5 9.16 28.39 -4.73
N ASN A 6 8.82 29.08 -3.65
CA ASN A 6 9.78 29.84 -2.85
C ASN A 6 10.67 28.98 -1.94
N PHE A 7 10.25 27.74 -1.60
CA PHE A 7 11.09 26.83 -0.82
C PHE A 7 10.84 25.36 -1.15
N LYS A 8 11.79 24.54 -0.77
CA LYS A 8 11.81 23.12 -1.02
C LYS A 8 11.60 22.38 0.27
N ILE A 9 10.63 21.47 0.27
CA ILE A 9 10.36 20.59 1.39
C ILE A 9 10.68 19.17 0.94
N TRP A 10 11.37 18.45 1.77
CA TRP A 10 11.66 17.06 1.56
C TRP A 10 10.92 16.20 2.59
N GLY A 11 9.89 15.49 2.14
CA GLY A 11 9.22 14.48 2.95
C GLY A 11 9.88 13.12 2.74
N ILE A 12 10.38 12.53 3.81
CA ILE A 12 10.97 11.19 3.76
C ILE A 12 10.02 10.19 4.38
N ARG A 13 9.66 9.19 3.59
CA ARG A 13 9.23 7.91 4.12
C ARG A 13 10.01 6.83 3.38
N SER A 14 10.98 6.25 4.03
CA SER A 14 11.81 5.21 3.42
C SER A 14 11.64 3.90 4.16
N ALA A 15 10.55 3.25 3.88
CA ALA A 15 10.35 1.88 4.32
C ALA A 15 9.88 1.03 3.13
N LEU A 16 8.84 0.25 3.30
CA LEU A 16 8.24 -0.55 2.24
C LEU A 16 7.24 0.29 1.43
N ILE A 17 6.74 -0.28 0.34
CA ILE A 17 5.80 0.42 -0.56
C ILE A 17 4.55 0.90 0.20
N GLY A 18 3.95 0.04 1.03
CA GLY A 18 2.78 0.40 1.83
C GLY A 18 3.03 1.60 2.73
N ASP A 19 4.17 1.61 3.44
CA ASP A 19 4.56 2.73 4.31
C ASP A 19 4.68 4.04 3.55
N THR A 20 5.17 3.99 2.31
CA THR A 20 5.30 5.17 1.45
C THR A 20 3.93 5.72 1.04
N ILE A 21 2.98 4.83 0.73
CA ILE A 21 1.59 5.20 0.44
C ILE A 21 0.91 5.85 1.66
N MET A 22 1.06 5.25 2.85
CA MET A 22 0.48 5.79 4.08
C MET A 22 0.97 7.20 4.44
N ALA A 23 2.11 7.61 3.93
CA ALA A 23 2.65 8.95 4.14
C ALA A 23 2.08 10.02 3.19
N LEU A 24 1.34 9.65 2.15
CA LEU A 24 0.79 10.61 1.16
C LEU A 24 -0.11 11.68 1.79
N PRO A 25 -0.99 11.39 2.76
CA PRO A 25 -1.83 12.41 3.38
C PRO A 25 -1.07 13.55 4.07
N VAL A 26 0.19 13.34 4.47
CA VAL A 26 1.06 14.40 4.98
C VAL A 26 1.24 15.52 3.94
N LEU A 27 1.24 15.17 2.64
CA LEU A 27 1.37 16.15 1.55
C LEU A 27 0.17 17.10 1.49
N ASN A 28 -1.04 16.64 1.84
CA ASN A 28 -2.24 17.48 1.88
C ASN A 28 -2.09 18.59 2.92
N HIS A 29 -1.60 18.25 4.10
CA HIS A 29 -1.33 19.23 5.14
C HIS A 29 -0.20 20.19 4.76
N LEU A 30 0.88 19.66 4.19
CA LEU A 30 1.98 20.49 3.67
C LEU A 30 1.53 21.48 2.60
N GLU A 31 0.58 21.10 1.75
CA GLU A 31 0.03 22.04 0.76
C GLU A 31 -0.76 23.16 1.43
N LYS A 32 -1.47 22.90 2.54
CA LYS A 32 -2.19 23.92 3.30
C LYS A 32 -1.27 24.92 3.98
N ILE A 33 -0.21 24.46 4.63
CA ILE A 33 0.70 25.33 5.38
C ILE A 33 1.80 25.96 4.51
N PHE A 34 2.16 25.30 3.39
CA PHE A 34 3.17 25.75 2.44
C PHE A 34 2.70 25.63 0.98
N PRO A 35 1.69 26.38 0.56
CA PRO A 35 0.97 26.14 -0.72
C PRO A 35 1.84 26.30 -1.97
N ASN A 36 2.97 27.00 -1.90
CA ASN A 36 3.87 27.24 -3.02
C ASN A 36 5.22 26.54 -2.86
N SER A 37 5.28 25.51 -2.02
CA SER A 37 6.52 24.76 -1.81
C SER A 37 6.79 23.75 -2.92
N TYR A 38 8.06 23.48 -3.17
CA TYR A 38 8.51 22.40 -4.05
C TYR A 38 8.70 21.14 -3.21
N LYS A 39 7.94 20.09 -3.49
CA LYS A 39 7.91 18.88 -2.67
C LYS A 39 8.68 17.75 -3.34
N TYR A 40 9.75 17.32 -2.69
CA TYR A 40 10.43 16.07 -2.99
C TYR A 40 9.79 14.93 -2.20
N PHE A 41 9.55 13.81 -2.86
CA PHE A 41 9.04 12.60 -2.22
C PHE A 41 10.07 11.48 -2.36
N SER A 42 10.43 10.85 -1.25
CA SER A 42 11.49 9.84 -1.22
C SER A 42 10.93 8.44 -1.26
N ILE A 43 11.58 7.59 -2.05
CA ILE A 43 11.31 6.15 -2.15
C ILE A 43 12.61 5.41 -1.90
N ALA A 44 12.56 4.40 -1.05
CA ALA A 44 13.72 3.55 -0.79
C ALA A 44 14.19 2.84 -2.05
N LYS A 45 15.50 2.72 -2.25
CA LYS A 45 16.11 2.08 -3.43
C LYS A 45 15.57 0.67 -3.68
N LYS A 46 15.35 -0.12 -2.63
CA LYS A 46 14.77 -1.47 -2.73
C LYS A 46 13.33 -1.49 -3.26
N CYS A 47 12.63 -0.35 -3.20
CA CYS A 47 11.26 -0.16 -3.69
C CYS A 47 11.20 0.73 -4.95
N SER A 48 12.34 1.01 -5.58
CA SER A 48 12.43 1.94 -6.72
C SER A 48 11.55 1.56 -7.91
N GLN A 49 11.26 0.27 -8.09
CA GLN A 49 10.31 -0.23 -9.10
C GLN A 49 8.89 0.32 -8.91
N ALA A 50 8.54 0.80 -7.73
CA ALA A 50 7.26 1.44 -7.46
C ALA A 50 7.24 2.95 -7.78
N ALA A 51 8.38 3.57 -8.09
CA ALA A 51 8.44 5.01 -8.38
C ALA A 51 7.41 5.49 -9.43
N PRO A 52 7.13 4.74 -10.51
CA PRO A 52 6.16 5.16 -11.51
C PRO A 52 4.75 5.38 -10.99
N ILE A 53 4.32 4.72 -9.90
CA ILE A 53 2.96 4.89 -9.36
C ILE A 53 2.70 6.33 -8.85
N TYR A 54 3.76 7.09 -8.53
CA TYR A 54 3.68 8.44 -7.99
C TYR A 54 3.87 9.55 -9.05
N PHE A 55 4.16 9.22 -10.31
CA PHE A 55 4.63 10.21 -11.32
C PHE A 55 3.63 11.32 -11.60
N ASN A 56 2.36 11.10 -11.42
CA ASN A 56 1.35 12.14 -11.68
C ASN A 56 0.64 12.62 -10.41
N HIS A 57 1.21 12.34 -9.25
CA HIS A 57 0.62 12.82 -7.99
C HIS A 57 0.66 14.36 -7.96
N PRO A 58 -0.49 15.04 -7.74
CA PRO A 58 -0.58 16.49 -7.90
C PRO A 58 0.31 17.29 -6.94
N LEU A 59 0.64 16.70 -5.79
CA LEU A 59 1.43 17.34 -4.73
C LEU A 59 2.91 16.88 -4.70
N ILE A 60 3.35 16.05 -5.64
CA ILE A 60 4.73 15.60 -5.73
C ILE A 60 5.39 16.26 -6.94
N ASP A 61 6.36 17.14 -6.71
CA ASP A 61 7.10 17.77 -7.78
C ASP A 61 8.25 16.91 -8.30
N ARG A 62 8.85 16.12 -7.42
CA ARG A 62 9.96 15.23 -7.78
C ARG A 62 10.08 14.03 -6.85
N ILE A 63 10.30 12.86 -7.45
CA ILE A 63 10.65 11.65 -6.72
C ILE A 63 12.16 11.55 -6.61
N LYS A 64 12.64 11.18 -5.44
CA LYS A 64 14.04 10.87 -5.15
C LYS A 64 14.17 9.44 -4.67
N ILE A 65 15.12 8.72 -5.23
CA ILE A 65 15.46 7.37 -4.75
C ILE A 65 16.55 7.52 -3.69
N THR A 66 16.30 7.00 -2.51
CA THR A 66 17.16 7.15 -1.34
C THR A 66 17.70 5.81 -0.86
N ASP A 67 18.83 5.84 -0.17
CA ASP A 67 19.44 4.65 0.43
C ASP A 67 18.77 4.39 1.79
N PHE A 68 18.02 3.32 1.89
CA PHE A 68 17.37 2.88 3.13
C PHE A 68 18.10 1.66 3.71
N PRO A 69 18.19 1.49 5.06
CA PRO A 69 17.61 2.32 6.15
C PRO A 69 18.49 3.46 6.63
N GLU A 70 19.67 3.61 6.09
CA GLU A 70 20.74 4.39 6.73
C GLU A 70 20.61 5.90 6.54
N HIS A 71 19.84 6.40 5.57
CA HIS A 71 19.67 7.83 5.24
C HIS A 71 20.97 8.67 5.30
N ASN A 72 22.12 8.00 5.23
CA ASN A 72 23.45 8.59 5.37
C ASN A 72 24.24 8.56 4.07
N GLY A 73 23.63 8.07 2.99
CA GLY A 73 24.26 7.99 1.67
C GLY A 73 24.59 9.39 1.11
N ASP A 74 25.53 9.46 0.16
CA ASP A 74 25.89 10.73 -0.48
C ASP A 74 24.71 11.36 -1.21
N THR A 75 23.80 10.55 -1.76
CA THR A 75 22.57 11.01 -2.40
C THR A 75 21.65 11.71 -1.40
N ASP A 76 21.47 11.15 -0.22
CA ASP A 76 20.61 11.72 0.82
C ASP A 76 21.20 13.03 1.34
N ARG A 77 22.51 13.07 1.60
CA ARG A 77 23.21 14.30 2.00
C ARG A 77 23.11 15.41 0.95
N ALA A 78 23.19 15.05 -0.33
CA ALA A 78 23.04 16.01 -1.40
C ALA A 78 21.61 16.60 -1.45
N ILE A 79 20.58 15.75 -1.31
CA ILE A 79 19.19 16.19 -1.28
C ILE A 79 18.92 17.07 -0.05
N MET A 80 19.42 16.67 1.12
CA MET A 80 19.29 17.46 2.36
C MET A 80 19.83 18.90 2.21
N LYS A 81 20.94 19.06 1.49
CA LYS A 81 21.51 20.40 1.21
C LYS A 81 20.67 21.25 0.27
N GLU A 82 19.82 20.62 -0.53
CA GLU A 82 18.93 21.29 -1.48
C GLU A 82 17.59 21.68 -0.86
N CYS A 83 17.28 21.19 0.37
CA CYS A 83 15.97 21.35 1.01
C CYS A 83 16.06 22.35 2.16
N ASP A 84 15.04 23.19 2.28
CA ASP A 84 14.91 24.13 3.40
C ASP A 84 14.35 23.43 4.64
N PHE A 85 13.51 22.40 4.44
CA PHE A 85 12.90 21.57 5.50
C PHE A 85 12.98 20.11 5.15
N ILE A 86 13.18 19.28 6.17
CA ILE A 86 13.16 17.84 6.08
C ILE A 86 12.05 17.33 7.00
N ILE A 87 11.13 16.57 6.42
CA ILE A 87 10.03 15.95 7.15
C ILE A 87 10.24 14.45 7.11
N ASN A 88 10.43 13.86 8.27
CA ASN A 88 10.63 12.44 8.41
C ASN A 88 9.33 11.77 8.86
N THR A 89 8.74 10.98 7.97
CA THR A 89 7.56 10.16 8.27
C THR A 89 7.91 8.71 8.58
N SER A 90 9.21 8.37 8.63
CA SER A 90 9.64 7.02 9.01
C SER A 90 9.43 6.82 10.51
N PRO A 91 8.86 5.70 10.93
CA PRO A 91 8.76 5.40 12.35
C PRO A 91 10.16 5.34 12.98
N PRO A 92 10.32 5.81 14.21
CA PRO A 92 11.54 5.55 14.95
C PRO A 92 11.76 4.04 14.98
N VAL A 93 13.03 3.64 14.87
CA VAL A 93 13.43 2.23 14.91
C VAL A 93 12.64 1.53 16.02
N TYR A 94 12.09 0.40 15.71
CA TYR A 94 11.12 -0.44 16.43
C TYR A 94 11.46 -0.79 17.89
N GLU A 95 11.92 0.16 18.69
CA GLU A 95 12.39 -0.08 20.07
C GLU A 95 11.27 -0.18 21.10
N SER A 96 10.04 0.15 20.77
CA SER A 96 8.93 -0.07 21.69
C SER A 96 7.65 -0.43 20.94
N GLY A 97 7.20 -1.68 21.05
CA GLY A 97 5.96 -2.19 20.46
C GLY A 97 4.67 -1.51 20.95
N SER A 98 4.76 -0.30 21.52
CA SER A 98 3.64 0.40 22.13
C SER A 98 2.90 1.37 21.21
N TRP A 99 3.46 1.76 20.09
CA TRP A 99 2.84 2.78 19.22
C TRP A 99 1.92 2.21 18.14
N PHE A 100 2.13 0.97 17.71
CA PHE A 100 1.25 0.29 16.76
C PHE A 100 -0.17 0.04 17.30
N ASN A 101 -0.38 0.20 18.57
CA ASN A 101 -1.56 -0.35 19.25
C ASN A 101 -2.73 0.62 19.45
N LYS A 102 -2.62 1.88 19.01
CA LYS A 102 -3.63 2.87 19.41
C LYS A 102 -4.12 3.82 18.32
N ARG A 103 -3.52 3.82 17.12
CA ARG A 103 -3.84 4.79 16.07
C ARG A 103 -3.74 4.16 14.69
N GLY A 104 -4.48 4.71 13.73
CA GLY A 104 -4.32 4.36 12.33
C GLY A 104 -2.92 4.68 11.80
N GLN A 105 -2.41 3.88 10.88
CA GLN A 105 -1.05 4.06 10.36
C GLN A 105 -0.85 5.40 9.64
N VAL A 106 -1.87 5.91 8.98
CA VAL A 106 -1.84 7.23 8.34
C VAL A 106 -1.69 8.34 9.39
N GLU A 107 -2.47 8.28 10.48
CA GLU A 107 -2.35 9.22 11.60
C GLU A 107 -0.93 9.17 12.20
N GLU A 108 -0.38 7.98 12.38
CA GLU A 108 1.00 7.84 12.88
C GLU A 108 2.02 8.48 11.94
N CYS A 109 1.90 8.30 10.63
CA CYS A 109 2.78 8.96 9.67
C CYS A 109 2.72 10.50 9.80
N PHE A 110 1.52 11.04 10.06
CA PHE A 110 1.31 12.46 10.22
C PHE A 110 1.96 12.99 11.51
N LEU A 111 1.80 12.29 12.63
CA LEU A 111 2.44 12.65 13.90
C LEU A 111 3.96 12.51 13.85
N MET A 112 4.46 11.49 13.14
CA MET A 112 5.90 11.29 12.91
C MET A 112 6.52 12.42 12.07
N ALA A 113 5.74 13.05 11.20
CA ALA A 113 6.15 14.24 10.46
C ALA A 113 6.33 15.47 11.35
N GLY A 114 5.97 15.38 12.64
CA GLY A 114 6.09 16.45 13.60
C GLY A 114 4.84 17.33 13.72
N PHE A 115 3.72 16.95 13.10
CA PHE A 115 2.46 17.67 13.19
C PHE A 115 1.64 17.24 14.39
N LEU A 116 0.70 18.08 14.81
CA LEU A 116 -0.14 17.82 15.98
C LEU A 116 -1.37 16.96 15.60
N LYS A 117 -1.87 16.20 16.56
CA LYS A 117 -3.13 15.45 16.42
C LYS A 117 -4.29 16.36 16.03
N SER A 118 -4.38 17.56 16.59
CA SER A 118 -5.42 18.53 16.26
C SER A 118 -5.38 18.95 14.78
N GLU A 119 -4.18 19.09 14.20
CA GLU A 119 -4.02 19.41 12.77
C GLU A 119 -4.45 18.22 11.88
N PHE A 120 -4.22 16.99 12.32
CA PHE A 120 -4.75 15.81 11.65
C PHE A 120 -6.27 15.77 11.71
N ASP A 121 -6.87 16.10 12.86
CA ASP A 121 -8.32 16.09 13.04
C ASP A 121 -9.03 17.15 12.17
N GLU A 122 -8.35 18.26 11.86
CA GLU A 122 -8.83 19.32 10.96
C GLU A 122 -8.81 18.92 9.46
N LEU A 123 -8.13 17.86 9.09
CA LEU A 123 -8.20 17.32 7.72
C LEU A 123 -9.58 16.71 7.48
N THR A 124 -10.10 16.88 6.28
CA THR A 124 -11.30 16.17 5.85
C THR A 124 -11.04 14.67 5.73
N ASP A 125 -12.10 13.86 5.72
CA ASP A 125 -11.96 12.40 5.58
C ASP A 125 -11.27 12.01 4.26
N GLU A 126 -11.49 12.80 3.20
CA GLU A 126 -10.80 12.60 1.91
C GLU A 126 -9.31 12.93 1.99
N GLU A 127 -8.95 14.03 2.68
CA GLU A 127 -7.54 14.44 2.85
C GLU A 127 -6.75 13.48 3.74
N LYS A 128 -7.41 12.73 4.62
CA LYS A 128 -6.80 11.70 5.46
C LYS A 128 -6.50 10.41 4.70
N LYS A 129 -7.15 10.18 3.56
CA LYS A 129 -6.96 8.96 2.77
C LYS A 129 -5.78 9.10 1.82
N PRO A 130 -4.91 8.09 1.70
CA PRO A 130 -3.91 8.06 0.65
C PRO A 130 -4.55 8.13 -0.74
N TYR A 131 -4.01 8.97 -1.60
CA TYR A 131 -4.49 9.17 -2.97
C TYR A 131 -3.38 8.97 -3.98
N LEU A 132 -3.70 8.28 -5.07
CA LEU A 132 -2.87 8.16 -6.27
C LEU A 132 -3.73 8.40 -7.52
N ASP A 133 -3.18 9.10 -8.49
CA ASP A 133 -3.85 9.33 -9.76
C ASP A 133 -3.56 8.20 -10.76
N LEU A 134 -4.62 7.64 -11.37
CA LEU A 134 -4.50 6.68 -12.47
C LEU A 134 -4.14 7.43 -13.76
N TRP A 135 -2.88 7.76 -13.93
CA TRP A 135 -2.37 8.55 -15.05
C TRP A 135 -2.06 7.75 -16.31
N PHE A 136 -2.22 6.43 -16.25
CA PHE A 136 -1.94 5.49 -17.34
C PHE A 136 -3.23 4.88 -17.88
N ASP A 137 -3.17 4.44 -19.15
CA ASP A 137 -4.29 3.75 -19.77
C ASP A 137 -4.52 2.38 -19.12
N VAL A 138 -5.77 2.14 -18.74
CA VAL A 138 -6.20 0.92 -18.09
C VAL A 138 -7.11 0.12 -19.01
N LYS A 139 -6.65 -1.05 -19.47
CA LYS A 139 -7.48 -1.99 -20.19
C LYS A 139 -8.44 -2.68 -19.22
N LYS A 140 -9.74 -2.49 -19.40
CA LYS A 140 -10.73 -3.10 -18.51
C LYS A 140 -10.90 -4.60 -18.80
N GLU A 141 -10.79 -5.39 -17.75
CA GLU A 141 -10.96 -6.85 -17.72
C GLU A 141 -12.06 -7.23 -16.72
N SER A 142 -13.32 -6.94 -17.11
CA SER A 142 -14.49 -7.05 -16.22
C SER A 142 -14.80 -8.46 -15.72
N ASN A 143 -14.17 -9.48 -16.31
CA ASN A 143 -14.31 -10.90 -15.94
C ASN A 143 -13.05 -11.45 -15.26
N THR A 144 -12.17 -10.60 -14.77
CA THR A 144 -10.91 -11.01 -14.15
C THR A 144 -10.84 -10.51 -12.71
N ILE A 145 -10.51 -11.41 -11.80
CA ILE A 145 -10.17 -11.11 -10.40
C ILE A 145 -8.65 -11.10 -10.28
N ALA A 146 -8.12 -10.00 -9.78
CA ALA A 146 -6.71 -9.90 -9.41
C ALA A 146 -6.48 -10.51 -8.03
N ILE A 147 -5.41 -11.27 -7.84
CA ILE A 147 -4.99 -11.74 -6.53
C ILE A 147 -3.55 -11.34 -6.24
N TRP A 148 -3.29 -10.93 -5.00
CA TRP A 148 -1.96 -10.69 -4.44
C TRP A 148 -1.84 -11.53 -3.17
N PRO A 149 -1.49 -12.83 -3.32
CA PRO A 149 -1.68 -13.82 -2.27
C PRO A 149 -0.65 -13.73 -1.13
N PHE A 150 0.55 -13.23 -1.39
CA PHE A 150 1.64 -13.35 -0.45
C PHE A 150 2.15 -12.00 0.05
N ALA A 151 2.42 -11.94 1.36
CA ALA A 151 3.00 -10.78 2.03
C ALA A 151 4.51 -10.96 2.17
N GLY A 152 5.29 -10.38 1.25
CA GLY A 152 6.77 -10.39 1.29
C GLY A 152 7.36 -11.80 1.46
N TYR A 153 7.92 -12.34 0.41
CA TYR A 153 8.39 -13.72 0.33
C TYR A 153 9.17 -14.16 1.58
N GLY A 154 8.63 -15.15 2.28
CA GLY A 154 9.29 -15.89 3.36
C GLY A 154 9.31 -15.25 4.76
N LYS A 155 8.99 -13.97 4.92
CA LYS A 155 9.09 -13.29 6.23
C LYS A 155 7.76 -13.02 6.94
N TRP A 156 6.65 -12.99 6.20
CA TRP A 156 5.36 -12.50 6.70
C TRP A 156 4.21 -13.46 6.43
N LEU A 157 4.51 -14.78 6.40
CA LEU A 157 3.53 -15.83 6.11
C LEU A 157 2.31 -15.81 7.06
N SER A 158 2.48 -15.30 8.28
CA SER A 158 1.36 -15.17 9.22
C SER A 158 0.31 -14.14 8.82
N ARG A 159 0.60 -13.28 7.85
CA ARG A 159 -0.32 -12.24 7.36
C ARG A 159 -1.10 -12.65 6.12
N ALA A 160 -0.83 -13.82 5.58
CA ALA A 160 -1.44 -14.30 4.34
C ALA A 160 -2.07 -15.67 4.58
N PRO A 161 -3.15 -16.02 3.85
CA PRO A 161 -3.62 -17.38 3.78
C PRO A 161 -2.53 -18.32 3.22
N SER A 162 -2.63 -19.62 3.59
CA SER A 162 -1.77 -20.65 3.05
C SER A 162 -1.94 -20.84 1.54
N GLU A 163 -0.96 -21.48 0.89
CA GLU A 163 -1.09 -21.84 -0.53
C GLU A 163 -2.30 -22.72 -0.79
N GLU A 164 -2.62 -23.65 0.13
CA GLU A 164 -3.77 -24.54 0.03
C GLU A 164 -5.08 -23.74 0.01
N TRP A 165 -5.22 -22.79 0.92
CA TRP A 165 -6.37 -21.90 0.97
C TRP A 165 -6.52 -21.12 -0.35
N TRP A 166 -5.40 -20.57 -0.89
CA TRP A 166 -5.42 -19.86 -2.15
C TRP A 166 -5.77 -20.77 -3.34
N ARG A 167 -5.26 -21.98 -3.39
CA ARG A 167 -5.60 -22.95 -4.44
C ARG A 167 -7.09 -23.25 -4.47
N GLU A 168 -7.67 -23.47 -3.31
CA GLU A 168 -9.11 -23.76 -3.19
C GLU A 168 -9.98 -22.58 -3.61
N ILE A 169 -9.68 -21.35 -3.19
CA ILE A 169 -10.48 -20.17 -3.58
C ILE A 169 -10.34 -19.87 -5.08
N ILE A 170 -9.14 -20.03 -5.65
CA ILE A 170 -8.91 -19.88 -7.09
C ILE A 170 -9.77 -20.88 -7.87
N ASP A 171 -9.80 -22.13 -7.47
CA ASP A 171 -10.63 -23.15 -8.11
C ASP A 171 -12.13 -22.79 -8.03
N LYS A 172 -12.60 -22.29 -6.90
CA LYS A 172 -13.99 -21.84 -6.74
C LYS A 172 -14.30 -20.62 -7.62
N LEU A 173 -13.38 -19.68 -7.73
CA LEU A 173 -13.51 -18.52 -8.62
C LEU A 173 -13.62 -18.95 -10.08
N ILE A 174 -12.73 -19.83 -10.54
CA ILE A 174 -12.72 -20.33 -11.92
C ILE A 174 -14.00 -21.11 -12.21
N LYS A 175 -14.45 -21.98 -11.30
CA LYS A 175 -15.73 -22.70 -11.42
C LYS A 175 -16.94 -21.78 -11.50
N SER A 176 -16.82 -20.59 -10.91
CA SER A 176 -17.85 -19.54 -10.96
C SER A 176 -17.75 -18.67 -12.22
N GLY A 177 -16.86 -18.97 -13.15
CA GLY A 177 -16.72 -18.30 -14.44
C GLY A 177 -15.72 -17.13 -14.45
N TRP A 178 -14.99 -16.90 -13.36
CA TRP A 178 -13.97 -15.85 -13.30
C TRP A 178 -12.66 -16.31 -13.93
N LYS A 179 -11.95 -15.38 -14.54
CA LYS A 179 -10.51 -15.49 -14.77
C LYS A 179 -9.79 -14.98 -13.54
N VAL A 180 -8.63 -15.55 -13.23
CA VAL A 180 -7.80 -15.16 -12.09
C VAL A 180 -6.42 -14.73 -12.60
N ALA A 181 -6.02 -13.52 -12.23
CA ALA A 181 -4.69 -12.98 -12.49
C ALA A 181 -3.91 -12.91 -11.18
N HIS A 182 -2.86 -13.70 -11.08
CA HIS A 182 -2.00 -13.75 -9.89
C HIS A 182 -0.79 -12.84 -10.10
N PHE A 183 -0.69 -11.84 -9.24
CA PHE A 183 0.37 -10.85 -9.19
C PHE A 183 1.26 -11.09 -7.97
N GLY A 184 2.53 -10.74 -8.08
CA GLY A 184 3.47 -10.91 -6.99
C GLY A 184 4.91 -11.00 -7.49
N TRP A 185 5.73 -11.73 -6.76
CA TRP A 185 7.14 -11.90 -7.08
C TRP A 185 7.35 -13.13 -7.98
N HIS A 186 8.30 -13.06 -8.90
CA HIS A 186 8.55 -14.13 -9.88
C HIS A 186 8.91 -15.51 -9.29
N GLU A 187 9.35 -15.55 -8.02
CA GLU A 187 9.67 -16.78 -7.31
C GLU A 187 8.45 -17.36 -6.54
N GLU A 188 7.32 -16.68 -6.54
CA GLU A 188 6.11 -17.19 -5.90
C GLU A 188 5.58 -18.42 -6.64
N PRO A 189 4.99 -19.40 -5.91
CA PRO A 189 4.48 -20.62 -6.52
C PRO A 189 3.28 -20.33 -7.42
N ARG A 190 3.19 -21.03 -8.55
CA ARG A 190 1.93 -21.08 -9.31
C ARG A 190 0.87 -21.81 -8.48
N LEU A 191 -0.30 -21.20 -8.40
CA LEU A 191 -1.39 -21.69 -7.56
C LEU A 191 -2.43 -22.52 -8.34
N SER A 192 -2.42 -22.47 -9.68
CA SER A 192 -3.33 -23.26 -10.54
C SER A 192 -2.69 -23.51 -11.92
N GLU A 193 -3.10 -24.61 -12.58
CA GLU A 193 -2.76 -24.95 -13.98
C GLU A 193 -3.91 -24.70 -14.96
N SER A 194 -5.02 -24.10 -14.49
CA SER A 194 -6.16 -23.79 -15.35
C SER A 194 -5.80 -22.77 -16.41
N GLU A 195 -6.42 -22.88 -17.61
CA GLU A 195 -6.32 -21.88 -18.68
C GLU A 195 -6.93 -20.51 -18.29
N ASN A 196 -7.82 -20.50 -17.29
CA ASN A 196 -8.42 -19.28 -16.73
C ASN A 196 -7.58 -18.67 -15.59
N TYR A 197 -6.35 -19.15 -15.39
CA TYR A 197 -5.41 -18.62 -14.43
C TYR A 197 -4.15 -18.13 -15.11
N SER A 198 -3.73 -16.92 -14.79
CA SER A 198 -2.49 -16.31 -15.29
C SER A 198 -1.58 -15.91 -14.12
N PHE A 199 -0.34 -16.39 -14.14
CA PHE A 199 0.69 -15.91 -13.22
C PHE A 199 1.50 -14.80 -13.89
N LEU A 200 1.51 -13.61 -13.30
CA LEU A 200 2.10 -12.39 -13.87
C LEU A 200 3.34 -11.91 -13.08
N GLY A 201 3.89 -12.72 -12.21
CA GLY A 201 5.05 -12.38 -11.40
C GLY A 201 6.32 -12.04 -12.20
N ASN A 202 6.40 -12.38 -13.49
CA ASN A 202 7.51 -12.01 -14.37
C ASN A 202 7.38 -10.61 -15.00
N GLU A 203 6.21 -10.01 -14.90
CA GLU A 203 5.99 -8.64 -15.38
C GLU A 203 6.68 -7.63 -14.44
N SER A 204 7.03 -6.46 -14.98
CA SER A 204 7.52 -5.38 -14.12
C SER A 204 6.46 -5.02 -13.07
N PHE A 205 6.88 -4.59 -11.89
CA PHE A 205 5.94 -4.20 -10.82
C PHE A 205 4.90 -3.18 -11.31
N PHE A 206 5.32 -2.21 -12.11
CA PHE A 206 4.41 -1.21 -12.64
C PHE A 206 3.43 -1.78 -13.68
N ASP A 207 3.87 -2.72 -14.52
CA ASP A 207 2.96 -3.40 -15.46
C ASP A 207 1.95 -4.27 -14.72
N GLN A 208 2.36 -4.95 -13.65
CA GLN A 208 1.44 -5.65 -12.77
C GLN A 208 0.37 -4.69 -12.21
N VAL A 209 0.77 -3.52 -11.70
CA VAL A 209 -0.17 -2.50 -11.20
C VAL A 209 -1.14 -2.05 -12.30
N LYS A 210 -0.66 -1.78 -13.52
CA LYS A 210 -1.51 -1.40 -14.66
C LYS A 210 -2.54 -2.48 -14.99
N ILE A 211 -2.11 -3.73 -15.12
CA ILE A 211 -2.99 -4.84 -15.44
C ILE A 211 -4.04 -5.04 -14.34
N CYS A 212 -3.59 -5.07 -13.08
CA CYS A 212 -4.49 -5.23 -11.94
C CYS A 212 -5.54 -4.11 -11.84
N SER A 213 -5.15 -2.86 -12.16
CA SER A 213 -6.07 -1.72 -12.17
C SER A 213 -7.21 -1.87 -13.19
N GLY A 214 -7.06 -2.76 -14.15
CA GLY A 214 -8.08 -3.11 -15.16
C GLY A 214 -9.02 -4.22 -14.72
N CYS A 215 -8.66 -5.02 -13.74
CA CYS A 215 -9.47 -6.13 -13.25
C CYS A 215 -10.77 -5.65 -12.59
N LYS A 216 -11.74 -6.56 -12.44
CA LYS A 216 -13.04 -6.27 -11.80
C LYS A 216 -12.83 -5.80 -10.35
N LEU A 217 -12.00 -6.52 -9.60
CA LEU A 217 -11.55 -6.19 -8.26
C LEU A 217 -10.23 -6.91 -7.94
N SER A 218 -9.59 -6.54 -6.85
CA SER A 218 -8.43 -7.25 -6.31
C SER A 218 -8.76 -7.94 -4.98
N ILE A 219 -8.17 -9.11 -4.75
CA ILE A 219 -8.15 -9.78 -3.45
C ILE A 219 -6.69 -9.76 -2.97
N CYS A 220 -6.44 -9.03 -1.91
CA CYS A 220 -5.10 -8.80 -1.38
C CYS A 220 -4.99 -9.28 0.06
N THR A 221 -3.80 -9.65 0.47
CA THR A 221 -3.44 -9.71 1.89
C THR A 221 -2.97 -8.34 2.38
N ASP A 222 -2.67 -8.19 3.66
CA ASP A 222 -2.05 -6.97 4.23
C ASP A 222 -0.64 -6.76 3.66
N THR A 223 -0.58 -6.06 2.54
CA THR A 223 0.65 -5.82 1.76
C THR A 223 0.65 -4.41 1.15
N GLY A 224 1.81 -4.02 0.61
CA GLY A 224 1.92 -2.76 -0.14
C GLY A 224 0.96 -2.65 -1.32
N SER A 225 0.58 -3.77 -1.97
CA SER A 225 -0.39 -3.79 -3.06
C SER A 225 -1.78 -3.34 -2.61
N ALA A 226 -2.24 -3.80 -1.44
CA ALA A 226 -3.53 -3.38 -0.90
C ALA A 226 -3.57 -1.86 -0.64
N TRP A 227 -2.48 -1.28 -0.16
CA TRP A 227 -2.35 0.18 -0.01
C TRP A 227 -2.35 0.92 -1.36
N ILE A 228 -1.66 0.38 -2.37
CA ILE A 228 -1.64 0.97 -3.72
C ILE A 228 -3.05 1.02 -4.30
N PHE A 229 -3.77 -0.12 -4.29
CA PHE A 229 -5.11 -0.19 -4.87
C PHE A 229 -6.12 0.62 -4.06
N GLY A 230 -5.96 0.68 -2.74
CA GLY A 230 -6.71 1.60 -1.89
C GLY A 230 -6.51 3.05 -2.30
N ALA A 231 -5.26 3.49 -2.50
CA ALA A 231 -4.93 4.84 -2.90
C ALA A 231 -5.42 5.21 -4.32
N TYR A 232 -5.49 4.25 -5.23
CA TYR A 232 -6.14 4.43 -6.54
C TYR A 232 -7.67 4.42 -6.48
N GLY A 233 -8.26 4.09 -5.32
CA GLY A 233 -9.70 3.94 -5.17
C GLY A 233 -10.28 2.82 -6.03
N LEU A 234 -9.57 1.69 -6.14
CA LEU A 234 -9.99 0.50 -6.88
C LEU A 234 -10.79 -0.45 -5.98
N PRO A 235 -11.77 -1.19 -6.54
CA PRO A 235 -12.48 -2.21 -5.79
C PRO A 235 -11.51 -3.28 -5.25
N GLN A 236 -11.58 -3.58 -3.95
CA GLN A 236 -10.73 -4.60 -3.35
C GLN A 236 -11.36 -5.30 -2.13
N ILE A 237 -10.94 -6.53 -1.92
CA ILE A 237 -11.15 -7.29 -0.70
C ILE A 237 -9.77 -7.48 -0.06
N THR A 238 -9.64 -7.07 1.20
CA THR A 238 -8.39 -7.26 1.94
C THR A 238 -8.59 -8.34 3.00
N LEU A 239 -7.74 -9.35 2.96
CA LEU A 239 -7.73 -10.45 3.92
C LEU A 239 -6.77 -10.09 5.05
N LEU A 240 -7.29 -10.00 6.27
CA LEU A 240 -6.57 -9.52 7.43
C LEU A 240 -6.63 -10.53 8.57
N THR A 241 -5.61 -10.52 9.41
CA THR A 241 -5.60 -11.30 10.65
C THR A 241 -5.09 -10.45 11.80
N ASN A 242 -5.58 -10.74 13.01
CA ASN A 242 -5.03 -10.19 14.25
C ASN A 242 -3.66 -10.77 14.60
N HIS A 243 -3.24 -11.79 13.87
CA HIS A 243 -2.00 -12.49 14.17
C HIS A 243 -0.80 -11.80 13.54
N PHE A 244 -0.52 -10.60 13.99
CA PHE A 244 0.74 -9.94 13.70
C PHE A 244 1.76 -10.34 14.77
N VAL A 245 2.67 -11.23 14.41
CA VAL A 245 3.81 -11.56 15.27
C VAL A 245 5.04 -10.89 14.68
N GLN A 246 5.54 -9.87 15.37
CA GLN A 246 6.84 -9.30 15.08
C GLN A 246 7.75 -9.58 16.27
N ASP A 247 8.91 -10.18 15.99
CA ASP A 247 9.93 -10.52 17.00
C ASP A 247 9.38 -11.32 18.21
N GLY A 248 8.42 -12.21 17.95
CA GLY A 248 7.81 -13.06 18.99
C GLY A 248 6.74 -12.36 19.83
N VAL A 249 6.42 -11.11 19.56
CA VAL A 249 5.35 -10.37 20.23
C VAL A 249 4.08 -10.41 19.40
N ARG A 250 3.00 -10.90 19.99
CA ARG A 250 1.66 -10.95 19.39
C ARG A 250 0.97 -9.60 19.53
N HIS A 251 0.63 -8.97 18.42
CA HIS A 251 -0.12 -7.71 18.38
C HIS A 251 -1.59 -8.01 18.09
N THR A 252 -2.40 -8.19 19.14
CA THR A 252 -3.79 -8.63 19.02
C THR A 252 -4.84 -7.52 19.14
N GLU A 253 -4.44 -6.29 19.47
CA GLU A 253 -5.41 -5.32 19.96
C GLU A 253 -6.02 -4.39 18.91
N TYR A 254 -5.43 -4.27 17.69
CA TYR A 254 -5.90 -3.30 16.69
C TYR A 254 -5.79 -3.78 15.24
N PRO A 255 -6.57 -4.77 14.83
CA PRO A 255 -6.54 -5.24 13.43
C PRO A 255 -6.95 -4.15 12.43
N LEU A 256 -7.84 -3.23 12.81
CA LEU A 256 -8.30 -2.14 11.96
C LEU A 256 -7.25 -1.06 11.73
N ALA A 257 -6.29 -0.87 12.65
CA ALA A 257 -5.24 0.12 12.48
C ALA A 257 -4.32 -0.17 11.27
N PHE A 258 -4.27 -1.43 10.84
CA PHE A 258 -3.47 -1.88 9.70
C PHE A 258 -4.29 -2.08 8.42
N ALA A 259 -5.61 -1.90 8.48
CA ALA A 259 -6.46 -2.05 7.31
C ALA A 259 -6.10 -0.98 6.27
N PRO A 260 -5.83 -1.36 5.02
CA PRO A 260 -5.60 -0.39 3.96
C PRO A 260 -6.81 0.51 3.79
N GLU A 261 -6.57 1.82 3.76
CA GLU A 261 -7.61 2.79 3.46
C GLU A 261 -7.83 2.88 1.94
N ASN A 262 -9.08 2.96 1.52
CA ASN A 262 -9.44 3.11 0.12
C ASN A 262 -10.00 4.52 -0.13
N TYR A 263 -9.41 5.23 -1.07
CA TYR A 263 -9.76 6.61 -1.39
C TYR A 263 -11.25 6.80 -1.74
N LYS A 264 -11.87 5.79 -2.38
CA LYS A 264 -13.28 5.79 -2.79
C LYS A 264 -14.18 4.93 -1.91
N ASP A 265 -13.71 4.44 -0.78
CA ASP A 265 -14.42 3.52 0.10
C ASP A 265 -14.85 2.20 -0.58
N LEU A 266 -14.11 1.77 -1.60
CA LEU A 266 -14.34 0.54 -2.35
C LEU A 266 -13.48 -0.62 -1.81
N ASN A 267 -13.37 -0.73 -0.49
CA ASN A 267 -12.62 -1.78 0.17
C ASN A 267 -13.47 -2.51 1.20
N ILE A 268 -13.46 -3.84 1.16
CA ILE A 268 -14.06 -4.69 2.17
C ILE A 268 -12.96 -5.48 2.86
N ASN A 269 -12.81 -5.26 4.17
CA ASN A 269 -11.84 -5.96 4.99
C ASN A 269 -12.48 -7.20 5.61
N LEU A 270 -11.93 -8.38 5.33
CA LEU A 270 -12.33 -9.64 5.93
C LEU A 270 -11.30 -10.07 6.99
N PHE A 271 -11.77 -10.33 8.19
CA PHE A 271 -10.93 -10.61 9.35
C PHE A 271 -11.05 -12.04 9.84
N ALA A 272 -9.93 -12.60 10.29
CA ALA A 272 -9.88 -13.77 11.14
C ALA A 272 -8.93 -13.54 12.32
N GLU A 273 -9.27 -14.09 13.49
CA GLU A 273 -8.52 -13.79 14.72
C GLU A 273 -7.11 -14.40 14.74
N ASP A 274 -6.97 -15.65 14.31
CA ASP A 274 -5.70 -16.39 14.49
C ASP A 274 -4.90 -16.57 13.20
N SER A 275 -5.57 -16.77 12.09
CA SER A 275 -4.95 -16.99 10.78
C SER A 275 -5.89 -16.54 9.67
N CYS A 276 -5.35 -15.99 8.61
CA CYS A 276 -6.12 -15.71 7.39
C CYS A 276 -6.78 -16.98 6.81
N ASP A 277 -6.27 -18.18 7.08
CA ASP A 277 -6.91 -19.45 6.67
C ASP A 277 -8.29 -19.66 7.29
N ASN A 278 -8.57 -19.00 8.41
CA ASN A 278 -9.89 -19.04 9.07
C ASN A 278 -10.92 -18.14 8.39
N ILE A 279 -10.52 -17.31 7.43
CA ILE A 279 -11.46 -16.54 6.59
C ILE A 279 -12.20 -17.54 5.69
N LYS A 280 -13.53 -17.64 5.88
CA LYS A 280 -14.35 -18.54 5.09
C LYS A 280 -14.36 -18.12 3.63
N GLN A 281 -13.97 -18.99 2.74
CA GLN A 281 -13.92 -18.75 1.30
C GLN A 281 -15.31 -18.39 0.73
N GLU A 282 -16.39 -18.96 1.29
CA GLU A 282 -17.77 -18.63 0.93
C GLU A 282 -18.09 -17.15 1.19
N LEU A 283 -17.51 -16.58 2.26
CA LEU A 283 -17.66 -15.14 2.56
C LEU A 283 -16.96 -14.31 1.49
N VAL A 284 -15.74 -14.69 1.07
CA VAL A 284 -15.03 -14.01 -0.04
C VAL A 284 -15.86 -14.04 -1.32
N LEU A 285 -16.38 -15.24 -1.69
CA LEU A 285 -17.22 -15.40 -2.89
C LEU A 285 -18.53 -14.61 -2.81
N GLN A 286 -19.11 -14.49 -1.63
CA GLN A 286 -20.30 -13.67 -1.44
C GLN A 286 -19.97 -12.18 -1.57
N THR A 287 -18.87 -11.73 -0.95
CA THR A 287 -18.43 -10.33 -0.99
C THR A 287 -18.12 -9.85 -2.42
N ILE A 288 -17.61 -10.75 -3.30
CA ILE A 288 -17.37 -10.40 -4.72
C ILE A 288 -18.66 -9.94 -5.43
N LYS A 289 -19.82 -10.42 -5.00
CA LYS A 289 -21.12 -10.04 -5.61
C LYS A 289 -21.56 -8.63 -5.22
N ASP A 290 -20.98 -8.07 -4.17
CA ASP A 290 -21.28 -6.72 -3.71
C ASP A 290 -20.59 -5.64 -4.56
N PHE A 291 -19.64 -6.04 -5.41
CA PHE A 291 -18.96 -5.24 -6.41
C PHE A 291 -19.53 -5.45 -7.82
#